data_628dcf489cf80698bfe2fde817c69674
#
_entry.id   628dcf489cf80698bfe2fde817c69674
#
_cell.length_a   1.000
_cell.length_b   1.000
_cell.length_c   1.000
_cell.angle_alpha   90.00
_cell.angle_beta   90.00
_cell.angle_gamma   90.00
#
_symmetry.space_group_name_H-M   'P 1'
#
loop_
_entity.id
_entity.type
_entity.pdbx_description
1 polymer ?
#
loop_
_entity_poly.entity_id
_entity_poly.type
_entity_poly.pdbx_seq_one_letter_code
_entity_poly.pdbx_strand_id
1 'polypeptide(L)'
;GLADLHDCRDMLDRLKGLDTDLIAFCGDLHNGGSRETALPAAFALGAMGPPVIIVPGNTDHRDFVPHLWREAGLLMLHGSSLLCNDIGFIGLGGMIARDSRRLGHPARYYHADEEVYPLLARCHRQIAGAKTRIVLTHQPPLGAQDTLYNGESSGSPGLRRFLEDCQPHLLLCGHIHEARGESLIGSCRVVNVGELRRGLAALIEIGEDISVEMIGEEA
;
A
#
# COMPACT_ATOMS: atom_id res chain seq x y z
N GLY A 1 2.19 -6.02 -6.86
CA GLY A 1 2.26 -4.85 -5.98
C GLY A 1 2.49 -3.57 -6.77
N LEU A 2 1.67 -2.56 -6.52
CA LEU A 2 1.71 -1.25 -7.17
C LEU A 2 1.56 -0.13 -6.12
N ALA A 3 2.14 1.05 -6.38
CA ALA A 3 1.96 2.27 -5.58
C ALA A 3 2.24 3.53 -6.41
N ASP A 4 1.83 4.69 -5.92
CA ASP A 4 2.30 6.00 -6.38
C ASP A 4 2.11 6.21 -7.90
N LEU A 5 0.86 6.05 -8.38
CA LEU A 5 0.48 6.30 -9.78
C LEU A 5 0.34 7.80 -10.06
N HIS A 6 -0.17 8.57 -9.08
CA HIS A 6 -0.33 10.02 -9.16
C HIS A 6 -1.03 10.49 -10.45
N ASP A 7 -2.17 9.89 -10.75
CA ASP A 7 -3.01 10.16 -11.94
C ASP A 7 -2.35 9.83 -13.31
N CYS A 8 -1.14 9.27 -13.35
CA CYS A 8 -0.43 8.89 -14.58
C CYS A 8 -0.97 7.57 -15.19
N ARG A 9 -2.27 7.53 -15.48
CA ARG A 9 -3.01 6.33 -15.92
C ARG A 9 -2.35 5.55 -17.06
N ASP A 10 -1.62 6.22 -17.95
CA ASP A 10 -0.97 5.60 -19.12
C ASP A 10 0.10 4.57 -18.69
N MET A 11 0.59 4.64 -17.44
CA MET A 11 1.50 3.65 -16.90
C MET A 11 0.82 2.31 -16.63
N LEU A 12 -0.49 2.28 -16.41
CA LEU A 12 -1.25 1.03 -16.28
C LEU A 12 -1.23 0.21 -17.58
N ASP A 13 -1.13 0.86 -18.74
CA ASP A 13 -1.06 0.16 -20.03
C ASP A 13 0.19 -0.71 -20.15
N ARG A 14 1.28 -0.36 -19.48
CA ARG A 14 2.53 -1.15 -19.46
C ARG A 14 2.42 -2.46 -18.69
N LEU A 15 1.42 -2.56 -17.82
CA LEU A 15 1.16 -3.75 -17.01
C LEU A 15 0.10 -4.67 -17.66
N LYS A 16 -0.53 -4.24 -18.76
CA LYS A 16 -1.48 -5.05 -19.51
C LYS A 16 -0.78 -6.29 -20.08
N GLY A 17 -1.39 -7.44 -19.83
CA GLY A 17 -0.85 -8.73 -20.28
C GLY A 17 0.02 -9.45 -19.26
N LEU A 18 0.28 -8.86 -18.09
CA LEU A 18 0.78 -9.62 -16.96
C LEU A 18 -0.33 -10.53 -16.45
N ASP A 19 -0.03 -11.83 -16.40
CA ASP A 19 -0.94 -12.83 -15.84
C ASP A 19 -0.86 -12.74 -14.29
N THR A 20 -1.89 -12.18 -13.68
CA THR A 20 -1.95 -11.98 -12.22
C THR A 20 -3.36 -12.23 -11.70
N ASP A 21 -3.46 -12.87 -10.54
CA ASP A 21 -4.74 -13.17 -9.88
C ASP A 21 -5.31 -11.97 -9.11
N LEU A 22 -4.44 -11.03 -8.70
CA LEU A 22 -4.79 -9.90 -7.83
C LEU A 22 -3.84 -8.73 -8.04
N ILE A 23 -4.36 -7.53 -7.99
CA ILE A 23 -3.57 -6.29 -7.88
C ILE A 23 -3.66 -5.79 -6.43
N ALA A 24 -2.51 -5.63 -5.77
CA ALA A 24 -2.37 -4.98 -4.47
C ALA A 24 -1.79 -3.57 -4.68
N PHE A 25 -2.58 -2.51 -4.37
CA PHE A 25 -2.20 -1.14 -4.61
C PHE A 25 -1.94 -0.39 -3.29
N CYS A 26 -0.74 0.12 -3.10
CA CYS A 26 -0.25 0.68 -1.84
C CYS A 26 -0.36 2.23 -1.75
N GLY A 27 -1.42 2.80 -2.31
CA GLY A 27 -1.77 4.21 -2.11
C GLY A 27 -1.18 5.20 -3.11
N ASP A 28 -1.62 6.44 -2.99
CA ASP A 28 -1.32 7.56 -3.89
C ASP A 28 -1.67 7.24 -5.36
N LEU A 29 -2.90 6.75 -5.54
CA LEU A 29 -3.49 6.60 -6.88
C LEU A 29 -3.70 7.97 -7.53
N HIS A 30 -4.02 8.98 -6.72
CA HIS A 30 -4.33 10.34 -7.13
C HIS A 30 -3.37 11.38 -6.52
N ASN A 31 -3.30 12.56 -7.16
CA ASN A 31 -2.54 13.74 -6.66
C ASN A 31 -3.38 14.69 -5.78
N GLY A 32 -4.48 14.24 -5.21
CA GLY A 32 -5.47 15.13 -4.60
C GLY A 32 -6.44 15.67 -5.65
N GLY A 33 -6.68 16.97 -5.68
CA GLY A 33 -7.59 17.56 -6.65
C GLY A 33 -9.07 17.25 -6.37
N SER A 34 -9.88 17.19 -7.43
CA SER A 34 -11.31 16.91 -7.36
C SER A 34 -11.63 15.48 -7.76
N ARG A 35 -12.89 15.06 -7.48
CA ARG A 35 -13.37 13.74 -7.90
C ARG A 35 -13.28 13.56 -9.43
N GLU A 36 -13.52 14.62 -10.20
CA GLU A 36 -13.49 14.59 -11.66
C GLU A 36 -12.07 14.33 -12.19
N THR A 37 -11.05 14.88 -11.56
CA THR A 37 -9.65 14.65 -11.95
C THR A 37 -9.17 13.26 -11.55
N ALA A 38 -9.69 12.70 -10.47
CA ALA A 38 -9.33 11.37 -9.96
C ALA A 38 -10.03 10.21 -10.72
N LEU A 39 -11.21 10.47 -11.29
CA LEU A 39 -12.06 9.46 -11.91
C LEU A 39 -11.35 8.64 -13.00
N PRO A 40 -10.58 9.23 -13.95
CA PRO A 40 -9.94 8.46 -15.03
C PRO A 40 -8.95 7.40 -14.53
N ALA A 41 -8.14 7.70 -13.51
CA ALA A 41 -7.17 6.75 -12.96
C ALA A 41 -7.85 5.60 -12.20
N ALA A 42 -8.90 5.92 -11.41
CA ALA A 42 -9.65 4.90 -10.67
C ALA A 42 -10.32 3.88 -11.62
N PHE A 43 -11.01 4.35 -12.65
CA PHE A 43 -11.67 3.46 -13.61
C PHE A 43 -10.68 2.71 -14.50
N ALA A 44 -9.54 3.32 -14.86
CA ALA A 44 -8.49 2.63 -15.61
C ALA A 44 -7.90 1.47 -14.79
N LEU A 45 -7.64 1.67 -13.49
CA LEU A 45 -7.16 0.62 -12.59
C LEU A 45 -8.22 -0.49 -12.42
N GLY A 46 -9.48 -0.14 -12.22
CA GLY A 46 -10.57 -1.13 -12.11
C GLY A 46 -10.82 -1.94 -13.38
N ALA A 47 -10.45 -1.40 -14.55
CA ALA A 47 -10.61 -2.06 -15.85
C ALA A 47 -9.44 -2.97 -16.25
N MET A 48 -8.42 -3.16 -15.39
CA MET A 48 -7.25 -3.98 -15.71
C MET A 48 -7.54 -5.50 -15.78
N GLY A 49 -8.67 -5.95 -15.26
CA GLY A 49 -9.12 -7.35 -15.29
C GLY A 49 -9.02 -8.05 -13.93
N PRO A 50 -7.85 -8.18 -13.31
CA PRO A 50 -7.76 -8.77 -11.97
C PRO A 50 -8.48 -7.91 -10.91
N PRO A 51 -9.04 -8.53 -9.84
CA PRO A 51 -9.56 -7.77 -8.70
C PRO A 51 -8.45 -6.93 -8.07
N VAL A 52 -8.83 -5.75 -7.55
CA VAL A 52 -7.90 -4.80 -6.95
C VAL A 52 -8.21 -4.61 -5.47
N ILE A 53 -7.22 -4.86 -4.62
CA ILE A 53 -7.22 -4.43 -3.21
C ILE A 53 -6.33 -3.18 -3.12
N ILE A 54 -6.84 -2.12 -2.51
CA ILE A 54 -6.16 -0.83 -2.45
C ILE A 54 -6.20 -0.23 -1.05
N VAL A 55 -5.10 0.37 -0.60
CA VAL A 55 -5.08 1.28 0.55
C VAL A 55 -4.94 2.71 0.07
N PRO A 56 -5.50 3.73 0.74
CA PRO A 56 -5.27 5.12 0.35
C PRO A 56 -3.85 5.56 0.71
N GLY A 57 -3.29 6.45 -0.09
CA GLY A 57 -2.09 7.20 0.26
C GLY A 57 -2.40 8.53 0.93
N ASN A 58 -1.38 9.36 1.15
CA ASN A 58 -1.56 10.67 1.76
C ASN A 58 -2.04 11.74 0.77
N THR A 59 -1.96 11.51 -0.53
CA THR A 59 -2.49 12.41 -1.55
C THR A 59 -3.93 12.06 -1.96
N ASP A 60 -4.39 10.85 -1.70
CA ASP A 60 -5.76 10.44 -1.94
C ASP A 60 -6.75 11.19 -1.03
N HIS A 61 -7.92 11.60 -1.57
CA HIS A 61 -8.82 12.51 -0.89
C HIS A 61 -9.92 11.77 -0.11
N ARG A 62 -9.98 11.95 1.22
CA ARG A 62 -10.88 11.21 2.13
C ARG A 62 -12.36 11.32 1.78
N ASP A 63 -12.82 12.47 1.28
CA ASP A 63 -14.27 12.74 1.12
C ASP A 63 -14.87 11.96 -0.06
N PHE A 64 -14.14 11.79 -1.16
CA PHE A 64 -14.69 11.16 -2.35
C PHE A 64 -14.05 9.81 -2.73
N VAL A 65 -12.79 9.57 -2.37
CA VAL A 65 -12.06 8.36 -2.76
C VAL A 65 -12.78 7.06 -2.36
N PRO A 66 -13.34 6.89 -1.16
CA PRO A 66 -14.03 5.64 -0.81
C PRO A 66 -15.24 5.33 -1.70
N HIS A 67 -15.97 6.37 -2.14
CA HIS A 67 -17.09 6.21 -3.04
C HIS A 67 -16.65 5.97 -4.48
N LEU A 68 -15.70 6.77 -4.98
CA LEU A 68 -15.13 6.67 -6.31
C LEU A 68 -14.52 5.28 -6.55
N TRP A 69 -13.71 4.79 -5.62
CA TRP A 69 -13.05 3.49 -5.77
C TRP A 69 -14.05 2.33 -5.77
N ARG A 70 -15.09 2.42 -4.95
CA ARG A 70 -16.19 1.43 -4.99
C ARG A 70 -16.91 1.44 -6.35
N GLU A 71 -17.21 2.61 -6.92
CA GLU A 71 -17.79 2.75 -8.24
C GLU A 71 -16.88 2.18 -9.34
N ALA A 72 -15.57 2.31 -9.19
CA ALA A 72 -14.56 1.75 -10.10
C ALA A 72 -14.27 0.25 -9.86
N GLY A 73 -14.94 -0.40 -8.88
CA GLY A 73 -14.74 -1.82 -8.57
C GLY A 73 -13.49 -2.12 -7.74
N LEU A 74 -12.88 -1.11 -7.12
CA LEU A 74 -11.70 -1.27 -6.25
C LEU A 74 -12.13 -1.58 -4.82
N LEU A 75 -11.49 -2.57 -4.19
CA LEU A 75 -11.73 -2.93 -2.80
C LEU A 75 -10.76 -2.19 -1.87
N MET A 76 -11.25 -1.16 -1.22
CA MET A 76 -10.47 -0.38 -0.26
C MET A 76 -10.29 -1.13 1.05
N LEU A 77 -9.04 -1.34 1.48
CA LEU A 77 -8.67 -1.79 2.81
C LEU A 77 -8.04 -0.64 3.60
N HIS A 78 -8.74 -0.13 4.61
CA HIS A 78 -8.22 0.93 5.47
C HIS A 78 -8.68 0.73 6.90
N GLY A 79 -7.77 0.32 7.78
CA GLY A 79 -8.10 -0.10 9.14
C GLY A 79 -8.98 -1.36 9.17
N SER A 80 -8.85 -2.21 8.16
CA SER A 80 -9.67 -3.40 7.94
C SER A 80 -8.84 -4.57 7.43
N SER A 81 -9.45 -5.74 7.42
CA SER A 81 -8.85 -6.97 6.91
C SER A 81 -9.80 -7.71 5.99
N LEU A 82 -9.23 -8.56 5.14
CA LEU A 82 -9.94 -9.44 4.21
C LEU A 82 -9.31 -10.84 4.31
N LEU A 83 -10.13 -11.87 4.40
CA LEU A 83 -9.70 -13.26 4.23
C LEU A 83 -10.22 -13.76 2.88
N CYS A 84 -9.30 -14.18 2.02
CA CYS A 84 -9.61 -14.79 0.72
C CYS A 84 -8.90 -16.13 0.66
N ASN A 85 -9.68 -17.22 0.70
CA ASN A 85 -9.15 -18.57 0.87
C ASN A 85 -8.20 -18.65 2.09
N ASP A 86 -6.96 -19.08 1.87
CA ASP A 86 -5.92 -19.23 2.91
C ASP A 86 -5.05 -17.95 3.07
N ILE A 87 -5.33 -16.87 2.33
CA ILE A 87 -4.57 -15.63 2.35
C ILE A 87 -5.36 -14.54 3.07
N GLY A 88 -4.77 -13.99 4.12
CA GLY A 88 -5.31 -12.86 4.86
C GLY A 88 -4.60 -11.55 4.50
N PHE A 89 -5.39 -10.54 4.16
CA PHE A 89 -4.90 -9.19 3.86
C PHE A 89 -5.29 -8.22 4.97
N ILE A 90 -4.37 -7.34 5.33
CA ILE A 90 -4.58 -6.24 6.27
C ILE A 90 -4.21 -4.95 5.55
N GLY A 91 -5.02 -3.91 5.64
CA GLY A 91 -4.75 -2.64 5.02
C GLY A 91 -4.75 -1.46 5.99
N LEU A 92 -3.73 -0.60 5.89
CA LEU A 92 -3.69 0.70 6.54
C LEU A 92 -3.03 1.72 5.60
N GLY A 93 -3.84 2.57 5.01
CA GLY A 93 -3.34 3.64 4.13
C GLY A 93 -3.00 4.92 4.88
N GLY A 94 -2.50 5.90 4.14
CA GLY A 94 -2.06 7.19 4.65
C GLY A 94 -0.65 7.15 5.25
N MET A 95 -0.33 8.17 6.03
CA MET A 95 0.96 8.29 6.69
C MET A 95 0.83 8.86 8.10
N ILE A 96 1.85 8.69 8.94
CA ILE A 96 1.90 9.34 10.23
C ILE A 96 2.05 10.87 10.09
N ALA A 97 1.31 11.60 10.89
CA ALA A 97 1.40 13.04 10.92
C ALA A 97 2.71 13.48 11.60
N ARG A 98 3.54 14.23 10.88
CA ARG A 98 4.78 14.78 11.44
C ARG A 98 4.54 15.91 12.44
N ASP A 99 3.35 16.51 12.44
CA ASP A 99 2.91 17.49 13.43
C ASP A 99 1.41 17.36 13.69
N SER A 100 0.97 17.83 14.86
CA SER A 100 -0.43 17.72 15.30
C SER A 100 -1.43 18.48 14.43
N ARG A 101 -0.99 19.46 13.63
CA ARG A 101 -1.88 20.21 12.73
C ARG A 101 -2.36 19.37 11.55
N ARG A 102 -1.62 18.29 11.22
CA ARG A 102 -1.99 17.33 10.17
C ARG A 102 -3.01 16.30 10.65
N LEU A 103 -3.01 15.99 11.95
CA LEU A 103 -4.01 15.12 12.56
C LEU A 103 -5.40 15.74 12.37
N GLY A 104 -6.35 14.95 11.88
CA GLY A 104 -7.70 15.44 11.59
C GLY A 104 -7.83 16.31 10.35
N HIS A 105 -6.82 16.37 9.48
CA HIS A 105 -6.94 17.05 8.19
C HIS A 105 -8.14 16.48 7.40
N PRO A 106 -9.11 17.32 6.99
CA PRO A 106 -10.37 16.82 6.46
C PRO A 106 -10.21 16.00 5.17
N ALA A 107 -9.25 16.37 4.33
CA ALA A 107 -9.08 15.78 3.01
C ALA A 107 -7.97 14.70 2.92
N ARG A 108 -7.23 14.43 3.99
CA ARG A 108 -6.03 13.60 3.93
C ARG A 108 -6.06 12.45 4.94
N TYR A 109 -5.37 11.36 4.63
CA TYR A 109 -5.22 10.21 5.49
C TYR A 109 -3.94 10.35 6.34
N TYR A 110 -4.08 11.00 7.51
CA TYR A 110 -3.00 11.12 8.50
C TYR A 110 -3.38 10.42 9.79
N HIS A 111 -2.41 9.75 10.42
CA HIS A 111 -2.54 9.03 11.69
C HIS A 111 -1.57 9.56 12.73
N ALA A 112 -1.92 9.43 14.00
CA ALA A 112 -0.95 9.41 15.08
C ALA A 112 -0.24 8.04 15.08
N ASP A 113 1.07 8.00 15.28
CA ASP A 113 1.83 6.75 15.19
C ASP A 113 1.37 5.71 16.24
N GLU A 114 0.97 6.18 17.42
CA GLU A 114 0.43 5.35 18.51
C GLU A 114 -0.89 4.63 18.14
N GLU A 115 -1.60 5.07 17.11
CA GLU A 115 -2.83 4.42 16.60
C GLU A 115 -2.52 3.24 15.65
N VAL A 116 -1.34 3.23 15.02
CA VAL A 116 -0.97 2.28 13.96
C VAL A 116 -0.92 0.85 14.49
N TYR A 117 -0.15 0.62 15.56
CA TYR A 117 0.00 -0.72 16.13
C TYR A 117 -1.33 -1.35 16.59
N PRO A 118 -2.14 -0.70 17.45
CA PRO A 118 -3.37 -1.31 17.95
C PRO A 118 -4.39 -1.60 16.84
N LEU A 119 -4.43 -0.76 15.82
CA LEU A 119 -5.31 -0.93 14.68
C LEU A 119 -4.90 -2.14 13.84
N LEU A 120 -3.62 -2.26 13.47
CA LEU A 120 -3.11 -3.39 12.70
C LEU A 120 -3.19 -4.70 13.50
N ALA A 121 -2.89 -4.70 14.79
CA ALA A 121 -2.99 -5.87 15.66
C ALA A 121 -4.44 -6.36 15.77
N ARG A 122 -5.43 -5.45 15.79
CA ARG A 122 -6.85 -5.81 15.73
C ARG A 122 -7.19 -6.51 14.41
N CYS A 123 -6.77 -5.96 13.29
CA CYS A 123 -7.00 -6.53 11.95
C CYS A 123 -6.31 -7.90 11.81
N HIS A 124 -5.08 -8.03 12.34
CA HIS A 124 -4.33 -9.28 12.33
C HIS A 124 -5.05 -10.42 13.06
N ARG A 125 -5.69 -10.12 14.19
CA ARG A 125 -6.51 -11.14 14.91
C ARG A 125 -7.71 -11.61 14.10
N GLN A 126 -8.29 -10.76 13.26
CA GLN A 126 -9.44 -11.13 12.42
C GLN A 126 -9.08 -12.13 11.31
N ILE A 127 -7.81 -12.21 10.92
CA ILE A 127 -7.30 -13.16 9.92
C ILE A 127 -6.37 -14.22 10.53
N ALA A 128 -6.50 -14.53 11.81
CA ALA A 128 -5.63 -15.49 12.51
C ALA A 128 -5.63 -16.89 11.88
N GLY A 129 -6.71 -17.27 11.18
CA GLY A 129 -6.83 -18.56 10.47
C GLY A 129 -6.15 -18.59 9.09
N ALA A 130 -5.63 -17.47 8.60
CA ALA A 130 -4.94 -17.43 7.32
C ALA A 130 -3.57 -18.13 7.39
N LYS A 131 -3.24 -18.93 6.37
CA LYS A 131 -1.90 -19.52 6.23
C LYS A 131 -0.88 -18.45 5.84
N THR A 132 -1.23 -17.60 4.90
CA THR A 132 -0.39 -16.47 4.48
C THR A 132 -1.04 -15.14 4.89
N ARG A 133 -0.27 -14.27 5.53
CA ARG A 133 -0.73 -12.96 6.00
C ARG A 133 0.07 -11.86 5.34
N ILE A 134 -0.64 -10.97 4.64
CA ILE A 134 -0.07 -9.88 3.86
C ILE A 134 -0.60 -8.55 4.40
N VAL A 135 0.30 -7.61 4.59
CA VAL A 135 -0.01 -6.25 5.03
C VAL A 135 0.22 -5.28 3.88
N LEU A 136 -0.76 -4.45 3.61
CA LEU A 136 -0.65 -3.33 2.67
C LEU A 136 -0.64 -2.04 3.47
N THR A 137 0.41 -1.24 3.31
CA THR A 137 0.46 0.12 3.83
C THR A 137 0.89 1.08 2.73
N HIS A 138 0.61 2.38 2.90
CA HIS A 138 1.22 3.35 2.01
C HIS A 138 2.63 3.70 2.51
N GLN A 139 2.74 4.13 3.77
CA GLN A 139 4.02 4.45 4.40
C GLN A 139 4.77 3.18 4.83
N PRO A 140 6.12 3.12 4.67
CA PRO A 140 6.94 2.01 5.15
C PRO A 140 7.10 2.00 6.68
N PRO A 141 7.56 0.87 7.27
CA PRO A 141 7.96 0.80 8.68
C PRO A 141 9.29 1.52 8.91
N LEU A 142 9.53 2.02 10.13
CA LEU A 142 10.78 2.65 10.51
C LEU A 142 11.97 1.67 10.34
N GLY A 143 13.03 2.13 9.67
CA GLY A 143 14.29 1.41 9.49
C GLY A 143 14.24 0.28 8.44
N ALA A 144 13.21 0.27 7.57
CA ALA A 144 13.14 -0.64 6.43
C ALA A 144 12.39 0.05 5.28
N GLN A 145 13.07 0.25 4.15
CA GLN A 145 12.56 0.90 2.94
C GLN A 145 12.00 2.32 3.20
N ASP A 146 12.61 3.06 4.14
CA ASP A 146 12.10 4.35 4.64
C ASP A 146 13.12 5.49 4.60
N THR A 147 14.27 5.27 3.97
CA THR A 147 15.36 6.25 3.91
C THR A 147 15.12 7.28 2.82
N LEU A 148 15.08 8.54 3.21
CA LEU A 148 14.97 9.69 2.31
C LEU A 148 16.32 10.02 1.64
N TYR A 149 16.31 10.79 0.56
CA TYR A 149 17.53 11.27 -0.14
C TYR A 149 18.55 11.95 0.79
N ASN A 150 18.10 12.56 1.89
CA ASN A 150 18.98 13.18 2.87
C ASN A 150 19.56 12.19 3.91
N GLY A 151 19.24 10.90 3.79
CA GLY A 151 19.65 9.84 4.71
C GLY A 151 18.81 9.70 5.98
N GLU A 152 17.77 10.51 6.16
CA GLU A 152 16.85 10.41 7.31
C GLU A 152 15.82 9.31 7.11
N SER A 153 15.46 8.63 8.18
CA SER A 153 14.34 7.68 8.19
C SER A 153 12.99 8.38 8.33
N SER A 154 11.99 7.93 7.57
CA SER A 154 10.64 8.52 7.56
C SER A 154 9.53 7.48 7.71
N GLY A 155 9.86 6.28 8.16
CA GLY A 155 8.90 5.21 8.39
C GLY A 155 8.14 5.35 9.71
N SER A 156 7.13 4.49 9.89
CA SER A 156 6.30 4.43 11.10
C SER A 156 6.92 3.51 12.16
N PRO A 157 7.26 4.03 13.38
CA PRO A 157 7.64 3.22 14.53
C PRO A 157 6.55 2.21 14.95
N GLY A 158 5.28 2.62 14.94
CA GLY A 158 4.15 1.75 15.28
C GLY A 158 3.98 0.59 14.32
N LEU A 159 4.21 0.82 13.02
CA LEU A 159 4.22 -0.23 12.01
C LEU A 159 5.42 -1.16 12.21
N ARG A 160 6.61 -0.62 12.46
CA ARG A 160 7.81 -1.41 12.78
C ARG A 160 7.55 -2.38 13.93
N ARG A 161 7.04 -1.88 15.05
CA ARG A 161 6.70 -2.69 16.22
C ARG A 161 5.66 -3.77 15.89
N PHE A 162 4.64 -3.44 15.09
CA PHE A 162 3.64 -4.42 14.68
C PHE A 162 4.28 -5.58 13.89
N LEU A 163 5.20 -5.29 12.97
CA LEU A 163 5.90 -6.33 12.21
C LEU A 163 6.78 -7.20 13.10
N GLU A 164 7.48 -6.61 14.08
CA GLU A 164 8.31 -7.35 15.04
C GLU A 164 7.50 -8.30 15.92
N ASP A 165 6.33 -7.86 16.41
CA ASP A 165 5.52 -8.63 17.33
C ASP A 165 4.62 -9.68 16.62
N CYS A 166 4.05 -9.34 15.47
CA CYS A 166 3.02 -10.15 14.79
C CYS A 166 3.56 -10.99 13.63
N GLN A 167 4.72 -10.67 13.09
CA GLN A 167 5.42 -11.42 12.05
C GLN A 167 4.49 -11.85 10.89
N PRO A 168 3.82 -10.93 10.17
CA PRO A 168 3.15 -11.29 8.93
C PRO A 168 4.20 -11.76 7.90
N HIS A 169 3.80 -12.48 6.87
CA HIS A 169 4.74 -13.02 5.89
C HIS A 169 5.30 -11.95 4.95
N LEU A 170 4.44 -10.97 4.60
CA LEU A 170 4.78 -9.91 3.62
C LEU A 170 4.16 -8.58 4.03
N LEU A 171 4.92 -7.51 3.87
CA LEU A 171 4.41 -6.14 3.84
C LEU A 171 4.74 -5.51 2.49
N LEU A 172 3.74 -4.92 1.84
CA LEU A 172 3.88 -4.09 0.65
C LEU A 172 3.63 -2.63 1.01
N CYS A 173 4.50 -1.73 0.53
CA CYS A 173 4.36 -0.29 0.73
C CYS A 173 4.86 0.50 -0.49
N GLY A 174 4.72 1.83 -0.46
CA GLY A 174 5.25 2.80 -1.40
C GLY A 174 5.76 4.04 -0.67
N HIS A 175 5.31 5.23 -1.06
CA HIS A 175 5.49 6.54 -0.42
C HIS A 175 6.92 7.10 -0.44
N ILE A 176 7.92 6.34 -0.04
CA ILE A 176 9.32 6.77 -0.08
C ILE A 176 9.91 6.26 -1.41
N HIS A 177 9.79 7.08 -2.44
CA HIS A 177 10.09 6.69 -3.82
C HIS A 177 11.53 6.25 -4.00
N GLU A 178 12.47 6.92 -3.31
CA GLU A 178 13.90 6.62 -3.31
C GLU A 178 14.30 5.36 -2.52
N ALA A 179 13.38 4.80 -1.74
CA ALA A 179 13.64 3.62 -0.91
C ALA A 179 13.00 2.34 -1.48
N ARG A 180 12.82 2.28 -2.82
CA ARG A 180 12.36 1.07 -3.51
C ARG A 180 13.29 -0.10 -3.20
N GLY A 181 12.74 -1.30 -3.00
CA GLY A 181 13.52 -2.49 -2.74
C GLY A 181 12.89 -3.39 -1.68
N GLU A 182 13.68 -4.31 -1.15
CA GLU A 182 13.22 -5.24 -0.13
C GLU A 182 14.20 -5.40 1.03
N SER A 183 13.66 -5.74 2.19
CA SER A 183 14.41 -6.09 3.39
C SER A 183 13.59 -7.02 4.30
N LEU A 184 14.15 -7.44 5.43
CA LEU A 184 13.50 -8.30 6.41
C LEU A 184 13.37 -7.58 7.76
N ILE A 185 12.20 -7.75 8.39
CA ILE A 185 12.00 -7.46 9.81
C ILE A 185 11.59 -8.78 10.49
N GLY A 186 12.53 -9.44 11.16
CA GLY A 186 12.36 -10.81 11.59
C GLY A 186 12.15 -11.74 10.38
N SER A 187 11.02 -12.45 10.34
CA SER A 187 10.64 -13.28 9.19
C SER A 187 9.76 -12.53 8.17
N CYS A 188 9.30 -11.33 8.49
CA CYS A 188 8.47 -10.54 7.60
C CYS A 188 9.29 -9.91 6.47
N ARG A 189 8.96 -10.22 5.22
CA ARG A 189 9.52 -9.53 4.05
C ARG A 189 8.83 -8.18 3.88
N VAL A 190 9.60 -7.11 3.83
CA VAL A 190 9.15 -5.73 3.59
C VAL A 190 9.55 -5.32 2.18
N VAL A 191 8.59 -4.93 1.35
CA VAL A 191 8.80 -4.56 -0.05
C VAL A 191 8.21 -3.18 -0.30
N ASN A 192 9.06 -2.22 -0.62
CA ASN A 192 8.62 -0.98 -1.24
C ASN A 192 8.59 -1.19 -2.75
N VAL A 193 7.40 -1.20 -3.32
CA VAL A 193 7.16 -1.58 -4.73
C VAL A 193 7.64 -0.51 -5.72
N GLY A 194 7.95 0.68 -5.23
CA GLY A 194 8.37 1.82 -6.05
C GLY A 194 7.21 2.59 -6.67
N GLU A 195 7.55 3.59 -7.45
CA GLU A 195 6.66 4.59 -8.01
C GLU A 195 6.13 4.14 -9.39
N LEU A 196 4.86 3.73 -9.47
CA LEU A 196 4.24 3.29 -10.73
C LEU A 196 4.23 4.39 -11.79
N ARG A 197 4.16 5.65 -11.41
CA ARG A 197 4.29 6.80 -12.32
C ARG A 197 5.58 6.75 -13.15
N ARG A 198 6.63 6.07 -12.66
CA ARG A 198 7.90 5.81 -13.37
C ARG A 198 7.96 4.43 -14.03
N GLY A 199 6.89 3.65 -13.95
CA GLY A 199 6.82 2.30 -14.48
C GLY A 199 7.40 1.23 -13.54
N LEU A 200 7.55 1.55 -12.25
CA LEU A 200 8.05 0.63 -11.24
C LEU A 200 6.90 -0.15 -10.59
N ALA A 201 7.12 -1.43 -10.32
CA ALA A 201 6.16 -2.33 -9.69
C ALA A 201 6.88 -3.52 -9.05
N ALA A 202 6.14 -4.43 -8.43
CA ALA A 202 6.65 -5.72 -7.97
C ALA A 202 5.66 -6.84 -8.35
N LEU A 203 6.16 -7.91 -8.96
CA LEU A 203 5.43 -9.15 -9.13
C LEU A 203 5.70 -10.05 -7.92
N ILE A 204 4.63 -10.55 -7.31
CA ILE A 204 4.71 -11.38 -6.11
C ILE A 204 4.04 -12.72 -6.41
N GLU A 205 4.77 -13.80 -6.23
CA GLU A 205 4.21 -15.14 -6.26
C GLU A 205 4.08 -15.68 -4.85
N ILE A 206 2.88 -16.19 -4.53
CA ILE A 206 2.56 -16.76 -3.21
C ILE A 206 2.34 -18.26 -3.39
N GLY A 207 3.36 -19.05 -3.05
CA GLY A 207 3.34 -20.50 -3.05
C GLY A 207 3.65 -21.08 -1.67
N GLU A 208 4.50 -22.12 -1.61
CA GLU A 208 5.08 -22.60 -0.35
C GLU A 208 5.97 -21.49 0.25
N ASP A 209 6.72 -20.79 -0.59
CA ASP A 209 7.46 -19.58 -0.27
C ASP A 209 6.87 -18.38 -1.00
N ILE A 210 7.26 -17.17 -0.57
CA ILE A 210 6.93 -15.92 -1.25
C ILE A 210 8.14 -15.48 -2.06
N SER A 211 7.99 -15.34 -3.39
CA SER A 211 8.98 -14.72 -4.26
C SER A 211 8.56 -13.31 -4.66
N VAL A 212 9.54 -12.46 -4.89
CA VAL A 212 9.35 -11.06 -5.31
C VAL A 212 10.29 -10.77 -6.47
N GLU A 213 9.72 -10.29 -7.57
CA GLU A 213 10.45 -9.77 -8.72
C GLU A 213 10.14 -8.28 -8.88
N MET A 214 11.16 -7.43 -8.82
CA MET A 214 11.01 -5.99 -8.98
C MET A 214 10.96 -5.63 -10.47
N ILE A 215 9.82 -5.08 -10.93
CA ILE A 215 9.57 -4.73 -12.33
C ILE A 215 9.96 -3.27 -12.58
N GLY A 216 10.58 -3.02 -13.73
CA GLY A 216 11.07 -1.72 -14.15
C GLY A 216 12.46 -1.38 -13.59
N GLU A 217 13.20 -0.55 -14.30
CA GLU A 217 14.54 -0.10 -13.92
C GLU A 217 14.46 1.32 -13.33
N GLU A 218 15.23 1.57 -12.28
CA GLU A 218 15.46 2.92 -11.80
C GLU A 218 16.40 3.65 -12.79
N ALA A 219 15.93 4.81 -13.28
CA ALA A 219 16.70 5.63 -14.23
C ALA A 219 17.73 6.51 -13.51
#